data_9a8b54dfc4ff11382b826cb8a9be0ce1
#
_entry.id   9a8b54dfc4ff11382b826cb8a9be0ce1
#
_cell.length_a   1.000
_cell.length_b   1.000
_cell.length_c   1.000
_cell.angle_alpha   90.00
_cell.angle_beta   90.00
_cell.angle_gamma   90.00
#
_symmetry.space_group_name_H-M   'P 1'
#
loop_
_entity.id
_entity.type
_entity.pdbx_description
1 polymer ?
#
loop_
_entity_poly.entity_id
_entity_poly.type
_entity_poly.pdbx_seq_one_letter_code
_entity_poly.pdbx_strand_id
1 'polypeptide(L)'
;MDIINMVFSFLIGTAVGVIIAHSWRTHVVSQAVTKIKNIFDRLWHQHPKLLQEMKQDMDNPDYKFQREFYILNKNQRFNLNLAKPCLAYFKEEHDGLQDQLKTLEDYGFVSKVTESNKNNFTKYQFSEKFVELLRNKQT
;
A
#
# COMPACT_ATOMS: atom_id res chain seq x y z
N MET A 1 55.72 -7.80 -17.58
CA MET A 1 54.30 -7.52 -17.48
C MET A 1 54.18 -6.09 -17.00
N ASP A 2 53.71 -5.20 -17.84
CA ASP A 2 53.69 -3.78 -17.50
C ASP A 2 52.59 -3.48 -16.50
N ILE A 3 52.95 -2.81 -15.42
CA ILE A 3 52.02 -2.37 -14.33
C ILE A 3 50.86 -1.58 -14.93
N ILE A 4 51.07 -0.86 -16.00
CA ILE A 4 50.08 -0.08 -16.74
C ILE A 4 48.97 -0.98 -17.30
N ASN A 5 49.29 -2.12 -17.88
CA ASN A 5 48.30 -3.08 -18.41
C ASN A 5 47.48 -3.74 -17.30
N MET A 6 48.10 -3.98 -16.15
CA MET A 6 47.39 -4.54 -14.97
C MET A 6 46.41 -3.56 -14.38
N VAL A 7 46.75 -2.27 -14.28
CA VAL A 7 45.85 -1.21 -13.80
C VAL A 7 44.69 -0.96 -14.76
N PHE A 8 44.96 -0.98 -16.08
CA PHE A 8 43.90 -0.84 -17.09
C PHE A 8 42.90 -1.99 -17.04
N SER A 9 43.36 -3.22 -16.89
CA SER A 9 42.50 -4.40 -16.78
C SER A 9 41.62 -4.35 -15.53
N PHE A 10 42.13 -3.84 -14.42
CA PHE A 10 41.38 -3.67 -13.19
C PHE A 10 40.31 -2.58 -13.30
N LEU A 11 40.61 -1.45 -13.91
CA LEU A 11 39.67 -0.34 -14.12
C LEU A 11 38.52 -0.73 -15.07
N ILE A 12 38.77 -1.49 -16.11
CA ILE A 12 37.74 -1.98 -17.04
C ILE A 12 36.84 -3.00 -16.33
N GLY A 13 37.39 -3.90 -15.54
CA GLY A 13 36.65 -4.89 -14.80
C GLY A 13 35.67 -4.27 -13.76
N THR A 14 36.12 -3.24 -13.05
CA THR A 14 35.27 -2.53 -12.09
C THR A 14 34.14 -1.73 -12.75
N ALA A 15 34.40 -1.06 -13.87
CA ALA A 15 33.40 -0.31 -14.62
C ALA A 15 32.30 -1.22 -15.16
N VAL A 16 32.62 -2.37 -15.73
CA VAL A 16 31.65 -3.35 -16.23
C VAL A 16 30.85 -3.96 -15.09
N GLY A 17 31.48 -4.28 -13.97
CA GLY A 17 30.78 -4.81 -12.78
C GLY A 17 29.71 -3.87 -12.21
N VAL A 18 30.00 -2.58 -12.15
CA VAL A 18 29.06 -1.56 -11.66
C VAL A 18 27.85 -1.42 -12.61
N ILE A 19 28.08 -1.42 -13.90
CA ILE A 19 26.99 -1.30 -14.91
C ILE A 19 26.06 -2.52 -14.84
N ILE A 20 26.59 -3.72 -14.73
CA ILE A 20 25.79 -4.95 -14.63
C ILE A 20 24.98 -4.95 -13.33
N ALA A 21 25.58 -4.60 -12.20
CA ALA A 21 24.89 -4.55 -10.91
C ALA A 21 23.76 -3.51 -10.90
N HIS A 22 23.96 -2.36 -11.52
CA HIS A 22 22.94 -1.32 -11.63
C HIS A 22 21.78 -1.75 -12.54
N SER A 23 22.07 -2.36 -13.67
CA SER A 23 21.06 -2.87 -14.60
C SER A 23 20.20 -3.97 -13.98
N TRP A 24 20.77 -4.87 -13.21
CA TRP A 24 20.01 -5.91 -12.51
C TRP A 24 19.09 -5.34 -11.45
N ARG A 25 19.56 -4.36 -10.70
CA ARG A 25 18.75 -3.70 -9.66
C ARG A 25 17.52 -3.01 -10.24
N THR A 26 17.67 -2.30 -11.34
CA THR A 26 16.55 -1.62 -12.01
C THR A 26 15.53 -2.61 -12.58
N HIS A 27 15.97 -3.72 -13.15
CA HIS A 27 15.06 -4.76 -13.67
C HIS A 27 14.25 -5.44 -12.58
N VAL A 28 14.85 -5.81 -11.47
CA VAL A 28 14.15 -6.47 -10.35
C VAL A 28 13.11 -5.53 -9.72
N VAL A 29 13.47 -4.26 -9.51
CA VAL A 29 12.55 -3.25 -8.97
C VAL A 29 11.39 -2.99 -9.93
N SER A 30 11.65 -2.88 -11.22
CA SER A 30 10.62 -2.67 -12.24
C SER A 30 9.61 -3.83 -12.30
N GLN A 31 10.06 -5.07 -12.24
CA GLN A 31 9.19 -6.25 -12.24
C GLN A 31 8.33 -6.31 -10.97
N ALA A 32 8.89 -6.00 -9.81
CA ALA A 32 8.15 -5.96 -8.55
C ALA A 32 7.04 -4.90 -8.56
N VAL A 33 7.34 -3.70 -9.05
CA VAL A 33 6.37 -2.60 -9.19
C VAL A 33 5.23 -2.99 -10.15
N THR A 34 5.56 -3.57 -11.29
CA THR A 34 4.56 -4.03 -12.28
C THR A 34 3.65 -5.11 -11.69
N LYS A 35 4.21 -6.08 -10.97
CA LYS A 35 3.45 -7.15 -10.33
C LYS A 35 2.43 -6.60 -9.33
N ILE A 36 2.83 -5.65 -8.52
CA ILE A 36 1.98 -5.04 -7.51
C ILE A 36 0.86 -4.22 -8.14
N LYS A 37 1.18 -3.45 -9.18
CA LYS A 37 0.17 -2.72 -9.94
C LYS A 37 -0.86 -3.65 -10.56
N ASN A 38 -0.45 -4.78 -11.12
CA ASN A 38 -1.35 -5.78 -11.68
C ASN A 38 -2.26 -6.41 -10.61
N ILE A 39 -1.73 -6.69 -9.43
CA ILE A 39 -2.52 -7.17 -8.29
C ILE A 39 -3.56 -6.12 -7.89
N PHE A 40 -3.14 -4.86 -7.76
CA PHE A 40 -4.04 -3.76 -7.43
C PHE A 40 -5.16 -3.59 -8.46
N ASP A 41 -4.84 -3.59 -9.75
CA ASP A 41 -5.83 -3.48 -10.83
C ASP A 41 -6.84 -4.63 -10.80
N ARG A 42 -6.39 -5.85 -10.51
CA ARG A 42 -7.29 -6.99 -10.31
C ARG A 42 -8.23 -6.78 -9.12
N LEU A 43 -7.71 -6.35 -7.99
CA LEU A 43 -8.51 -6.08 -6.79
C LEU A 43 -9.48 -4.92 -7.01
N TRP A 44 -9.09 -3.92 -7.80
CA TRP A 44 -9.97 -2.82 -8.19
C TRP A 44 -11.23 -3.32 -8.92
N HIS A 45 -11.08 -4.32 -9.77
CA HIS A 45 -12.21 -4.94 -10.49
C HIS A 45 -13.02 -5.90 -9.62
N GLN A 46 -12.38 -6.56 -8.65
CA GLN A 46 -13.05 -7.49 -7.75
C GLN A 46 -13.83 -6.80 -6.63
N HIS A 47 -13.33 -5.68 -6.13
CA HIS A 47 -13.89 -4.94 -4.99
C HIS A 47 -14.06 -3.45 -5.29
N PRO A 48 -14.79 -3.10 -6.36
CA PRO A 48 -14.82 -1.72 -6.87
C PRO A 48 -15.39 -0.74 -5.86
N LYS A 49 -16.44 -1.11 -5.14
CA LYS A 49 -17.13 -0.22 -4.20
C LYS A 49 -16.21 0.21 -3.05
N LEU A 50 -15.54 -0.73 -2.41
CA LEU A 50 -14.63 -0.45 -1.31
C LEU A 50 -13.43 0.38 -1.76
N LEU A 51 -12.78 -0.03 -2.85
CA LEU A 51 -11.57 0.64 -3.33
C LEU A 51 -11.85 2.03 -3.89
N GLN A 52 -13.01 2.26 -4.51
CA GLN A 52 -13.43 3.59 -4.94
C GLN A 52 -13.69 4.51 -3.75
N GLU A 53 -14.32 4.02 -2.69
CA GLU A 53 -14.55 4.77 -1.46
C GLU A 53 -13.21 5.12 -0.79
N MET A 54 -12.30 4.16 -0.68
CA MET A 54 -10.96 4.40 -0.14
C MET A 54 -10.17 5.43 -0.98
N LYS A 55 -10.30 5.38 -2.32
CA LYS A 55 -9.70 6.39 -3.19
C LYS A 55 -10.28 7.78 -2.96
N GLN A 56 -11.59 7.90 -2.87
CA GLN A 56 -12.25 9.19 -2.60
C GLN A 56 -11.78 9.78 -1.28
N ASP A 57 -11.62 8.95 -0.26
CA ASP A 57 -11.12 9.39 1.03
C ASP A 57 -9.65 9.85 0.96
N MET A 58 -8.80 9.13 0.22
CA MET A 58 -7.40 9.51 0.05
C MET A 58 -7.20 10.73 -0.85
N ASP A 59 -8.12 11.01 -1.76
CA ASP A 59 -8.14 12.22 -2.59
C ASP A 59 -8.71 13.44 -1.83
N ASN A 60 -9.42 13.21 -0.74
CA ASN A 60 -9.99 14.28 0.07
C ASN A 60 -8.90 15.00 0.87
N PRO A 61 -8.79 16.35 0.77
CA PRO A 61 -7.79 17.12 1.52
C PRO A 61 -7.88 16.95 3.03
N ASP A 62 -9.07 16.71 3.58
CA ASP A 62 -9.29 16.54 5.02
C ASP A 62 -8.65 15.26 5.57
N TYR A 63 -8.48 14.24 4.70
CA TYR A 63 -7.90 12.95 5.05
C TYR A 63 -6.54 12.69 4.42
N LYS A 64 -5.91 13.70 3.83
CA LYS A 64 -4.67 13.54 3.06
C LYS A 64 -3.56 12.83 3.83
N PHE A 65 -3.45 13.07 5.12
CA PHE A 65 -2.43 12.47 5.99
C PHE A 65 -2.98 11.35 6.88
N GLN A 66 -4.28 11.06 6.78
CA GLN A 66 -4.88 9.98 7.55
C GLN A 66 -4.47 8.63 6.96
N ARG A 67 -3.97 7.74 7.81
CA ARG A 67 -3.55 6.38 7.40
C ARG A 67 -4.32 5.30 8.14
N GLU A 68 -4.94 5.63 9.25
CA GLU A 68 -5.70 4.71 10.07
C GLU A 68 -7.19 4.81 9.77
N PHE A 69 -7.87 3.68 9.79
CA PHE A 69 -9.32 3.60 9.64
C PHE A 69 -9.92 2.53 10.53
N TYR A 70 -11.19 2.68 10.83
CA TYR A 70 -11.95 1.76 11.66
C TYR A 70 -12.91 0.93 10.83
N ILE A 71 -13.13 -0.31 11.26
CA ILE A 71 -14.21 -1.15 10.75
C ILE A 71 -15.28 -1.22 11.82
N LEU A 72 -16.48 -0.77 11.48
CA LEU A 72 -17.58 -0.60 12.42
C LEU A 72 -18.86 -1.23 11.89
N ASN A 73 -19.77 -1.54 12.83
CA ASN A 73 -21.21 -1.68 12.54
C ASN A 73 -21.85 -0.29 12.62
N LYS A 74 -22.93 -0.06 11.89
CA LYS A 74 -23.63 1.25 11.91
C LYS A 74 -24.07 1.72 13.30
N ASN A 75 -24.44 0.79 14.16
CA ASN A 75 -24.81 1.09 15.56
C ASN A 75 -23.61 1.47 16.45
N GLN A 76 -22.38 1.14 16.07
CA GLN A 76 -21.17 1.52 16.81
C GLN A 76 -20.72 2.97 16.54
N ARG A 77 -21.24 3.60 15.50
CA ARG A 77 -20.88 4.99 15.13
C ARG A 77 -21.10 5.98 16.26
N PHE A 78 -22.15 5.79 17.05
CA PHE A 78 -22.51 6.70 18.15
C PHE A 78 -21.59 6.58 19.38
N ASN A 79 -20.82 5.52 19.48
CA ASN A 79 -19.90 5.27 20.60
C ASN A 79 -18.48 5.77 20.35
N LEU A 80 -18.19 6.26 19.14
CA LEU A 80 -16.91 6.84 18.78
C LEU A 80 -16.90 8.33 19.19
N ASN A 81 -16.49 8.59 20.42
CA ASN A 81 -16.25 9.95 20.88
C ASN A 81 -14.90 10.45 20.33
N LEU A 82 -14.89 10.77 19.04
CA LEU A 82 -13.68 11.16 18.32
C LEU A 82 -13.59 12.67 18.25
N ALA A 83 -12.59 13.21 18.92
CA ALA A 83 -12.24 14.63 18.87
C ALA A 83 -11.66 15.06 17.50
N LYS A 84 -11.40 14.10 16.59
CA LYS A 84 -10.80 14.32 15.26
C LYS A 84 -11.58 13.57 14.19
N PRO A 85 -11.64 14.09 12.94
CA PRO A 85 -12.16 13.35 11.80
C PRO A 85 -11.43 12.00 11.68
N CYS A 86 -12.18 10.92 11.52
CA CYS A 86 -11.61 9.60 11.31
C CYS A 86 -12.26 8.90 10.12
N LEU A 87 -11.50 8.05 9.48
CA LEU A 87 -12.00 7.17 8.44
C LEU A 87 -12.64 5.94 9.07
N ALA A 88 -13.82 5.58 8.61
CA ALA A 88 -14.52 4.38 9.02
C ALA A 88 -15.28 3.75 7.85
N TYR A 89 -15.21 2.42 7.77
CA TYR A 89 -15.96 1.64 6.79
C TYR A 89 -16.94 0.74 7.55
N PHE A 90 -18.18 0.67 7.05
CA PHE A 90 -19.26 -0.04 7.74
C PHE A 90 -19.51 -1.40 7.09
N LYS A 91 -19.65 -2.42 7.94
CA LYS A 91 -19.88 -3.80 7.50
C LYS A 91 -21.16 -3.94 6.69
N GLU A 92 -22.17 -3.15 7.00
CA GLU A 92 -23.48 -3.17 6.34
C GLU A 92 -23.44 -2.53 4.94
N GLU A 93 -22.43 -1.73 4.64
CA GLU A 93 -22.27 -1.06 3.35
C GLU A 93 -21.42 -1.87 2.36
N HIS A 94 -20.65 -2.83 2.86
CA HIS A 94 -19.74 -3.65 2.05
C HIS A 94 -19.92 -5.12 2.39
N ASP A 95 -20.54 -5.88 1.49
CA ASP A 95 -20.69 -7.32 1.63
C ASP A 95 -19.32 -8.01 1.67
N GLY A 96 -19.09 -8.82 2.71
CA GLY A 96 -17.82 -9.53 2.87
C GLY A 96 -16.64 -8.61 3.15
N LEU A 97 -16.84 -7.47 3.82
CA LEU A 97 -15.80 -6.48 4.11
C LEU A 97 -14.57 -7.10 4.80
N GLN A 98 -14.77 -8.02 5.73
CA GLN A 98 -13.66 -8.67 6.43
C GLN A 98 -12.80 -9.52 5.49
N ASP A 99 -13.41 -10.25 4.54
CA ASP A 99 -12.69 -11.05 3.56
C ASP A 99 -11.94 -10.15 2.57
N GLN A 100 -12.54 -9.04 2.17
CA GLN A 100 -11.88 -8.04 1.32
C GLN A 100 -10.65 -7.44 2.02
N LEU A 101 -10.78 -7.07 3.29
CA LEU A 101 -9.67 -6.55 4.09
C LEU A 101 -8.58 -7.59 4.31
N LYS A 102 -8.95 -8.84 4.55
CA LYS A 102 -7.99 -9.94 4.65
C LYS A 102 -7.16 -10.08 3.37
N THR A 103 -7.80 -9.99 2.22
CA THR A 103 -7.12 -10.01 0.92
C THR A 103 -6.15 -8.82 0.77
N LEU A 104 -6.58 -7.62 1.13
CA LEU A 104 -5.71 -6.43 1.10
C LEU A 104 -4.53 -6.56 2.08
N GLU A 105 -4.75 -7.17 3.24
CA GLU A 105 -3.71 -7.43 4.24
C GLU A 105 -2.69 -8.46 3.73
N ASP A 106 -3.15 -9.53 3.09
CA ASP A 106 -2.29 -10.58 2.52
C ASP A 106 -1.34 -10.02 1.45
N TYR A 107 -1.73 -8.98 0.73
CA TYR A 107 -0.87 -8.28 -0.23
C TYR A 107 -0.08 -7.10 0.36
N GLY A 108 -0.21 -6.84 1.66
CA GLY A 108 0.51 -5.76 2.34
C GLY A 108 -0.02 -4.35 2.02
N PHE A 109 -1.25 -4.23 1.51
CA PHE A 109 -1.88 -2.93 1.25
C PHE A 109 -2.44 -2.29 2.50
N VAL A 110 -2.92 -3.10 3.43
CA VAL A 110 -3.35 -2.68 4.75
C VAL A 110 -2.76 -3.58 5.82
N SER A 111 -2.70 -3.11 7.04
CA SER A 111 -2.30 -3.91 8.20
C SER A 111 -3.24 -3.66 9.37
N LYS A 112 -3.53 -4.71 10.12
CA LYS A 112 -4.34 -4.61 11.33
C LYS A 112 -3.50 -4.01 12.45
N VAL A 113 -4.01 -2.96 13.09
CA VAL A 113 -3.36 -2.32 14.22
C VAL A 113 -3.84 -3.01 15.50
N THR A 114 -2.90 -3.65 16.21
CA THR A 114 -3.17 -4.32 17.47
C THR A 114 -3.03 -3.30 18.60
N GLU A 115 -4.12 -2.60 18.93
CA GLU A 115 -4.18 -1.81 20.14
C GLU A 115 -5.04 -2.52 21.18
N SER A 116 -4.60 -2.45 22.44
CA SER A 116 -5.38 -2.82 23.61
C SER A 116 -6.51 -1.78 23.79
N ASN A 117 -7.54 -1.89 22.99
CA ASN A 117 -8.63 -0.92 22.98
C ASN A 117 -9.78 -1.44 23.82
N LYS A 118 -10.16 -0.69 24.83
CA LYS A 118 -11.30 -0.99 25.71
C LYS A 118 -12.65 -1.07 24.98
N ASN A 119 -12.69 -0.63 23.72
CA ASN A 119 -13.93 -0.46 22.96
C ASN A 119 -14.17 -1.53 21.87
N ASN A 120 -13.32 -2.56 21.75
CA ASN A 120 -13.46 -3.65 20.77
C ASN A 120 -13.60 -3.22 19.30
N PHE A 121 -13.09 -2.04 18.94
CA PHE A 121 -13.05 -1.60 17.55
C PHE A 121 -11.85 -2.19 16.82
N THR A 122 -12.08 -2.68 15.61
CA THR A 122 -10.99 -3.12 14.74
C THR A 122 -10.44 -1.94 13.98
N LYS A 123 -9.15 -1.68 14.13
CA LYS A 123 -8.43 -0.61 13.44
C LYS A 123 -7.43 -1.20 12.46
N TYR A 124 -7.36 -0.59 11.29
CA TYR A 124 -6.39 -0.92 10.23
C TYR A 124 -5.60 0.31 9.84
N GLN A 125 -4.50 0.08 9.16
CA GLN A 125 -3.63 1.14 8.63
C GLN A 125 -3.36 0.89 7.14
N PHE A 126 -3.46 1.94 6.32
CA PHE A 126 -3.02 1.93 4.93
C PHE A 126 -1.50 1.92 4.84
N SER A 127 -0.93 1.11 3.94
CA SER A 127 0.46 1.27 3.54
C SER A 127 0.62 2.47 2.62
N GLU A 128 1.78 3.15 2.65
CA GLU A 128 2.07 4.27 1.75
C GLU A 128 1.96 3.90 0.28
N LYS A 129 2.39 2.72 -0.06
CA LYS A 129 2.29 2.16 -1.40
C LYS A 129 0.85 2.02 -1.88
N PHE A 130 -0.04 1.54 -1.01
CA PHE A 130 -1.45 1.41 -1.34
C PHE A 130 -2.11 2.79 -1.52
N VAL A 131 -1.79 3.75 -0.67
CA VAL A 131 -2.26 5.14 -0.82
C VAL A 131 -1.82 5.74 -2.16
N GLU A 132 -0.58 5.53 -2.56
CA GLU A 132 -0.06 5.98 -3.85
C GLU A 132 -0.82 5.34 -5.02
N LEU A 133 -1.06 4.03 -4.98
CA LEU A 133 -1.84 3.33 -6.00
C LEU A 133 -3.28 3.84 -6.10
N LEU A 134 -3.93 4.08 -4.96
CA LEU A 134 -5.28 4.65 -4.92
C LEU A 134 -5.32 6.05 -5.55
N ARG A 135 -4.39 6.93 -5.19
CA ARG A 135 -4.33 8.30 -5.71
C ARG A 135 -4.06 8.34 -7.21
N ASN A 136 -3.18 7.47 -7.70
CA ASN A 136 -2.80 7.44 -9.10
C ASN A 136 -3.78 6.67 -9.99
N LYS A 137 -4.79 6.00 -9.41
CA LYS A 137 -5.81 5.30 -10.20
C LYS A 137 -6.71 6.32 -10.91
N GLN A 138 -6.73 6.24 -12.21
CA GLN A 138 -7.69 6.99 -13.03
C GLN A 138 -9.03 6.27 -13.00
N THR A 139 -10.09 7.01 -12.73
CA THR A 139 -11.49 6.56 -12.74
C THR A 139 -12.16 6.94 -14.05
#